data_9d9d1064fdf6d603e207d6ff9a2336c4
#
_entry.id   9d9d1064fdf6d603e207d6ff9a2336c4
#
_cell.length_a   1.000
_cell.length_b   1.000
_cell.length_c   1.000
_cell.angle_alpha   90.00
_cell.angle_beta   90.00
_cell.angle_gamma   90.00
#
_symmetry.space_group_name_H-M   'P 1'
#
loop_
_entity.id
_entity.type
_entity.pdbx_description
1 polymer ?
#
loop_
_entity_poly.entity_id
_entity_poly.type
_entity_poly.pdbx_seq_one_letter_code
_entity_poly.pdbx_strand_id
1 'polypeptide(L)'
;MKNVNLKANRGVTTTDVVVAIIILSLFVGIIGNLFYQIAKNSNMVRYNTVAVYYAIKIAEDIDKMPYEEVTNNLNSNLATKYQLPDGFTGKVEVENYNKNDTTKQDIIKKVKITINYTFLKEERNYQIEKLKIKEM
;
A
#
# COMPACT_ATOMS: atom_id res chain seq x y z
N MET A 1 45.42 62.20 2.27
CA MET A 1 44.63 61.65 3.38
C MET A 1 43.49 60.82 2.81
N LYS A 2 43.51 59.46 3.01
CA LYS A 2 42.51 58.52 2.48
C LYS A 2 41.36 58.47 3.48
N ASN A 3 40.14 58.91 3.08
CA ASN A 3 38.94 58.77 3.89
C ASN A 3 38.59 57.27 3.96
N VAL A 4 38.84 56.70 5.14
CA VAL A 4 38.34 55.36 5.46
C VAL A 4 36.84 55.48 5.79
N ASN A 5 36.01 55.10 4.84
CA ASN A 5 34.56 54.93 5.05
C ASN A 5 34.37 53.77 6.04
N LEU A 6 34.23 54.07 7.29
CA LEU A 6 33.76 53.10 8.30
C LEU A 6 32.28 52.82 7.98
N LYS A 7 32.00 51.78 7.21
CA LYS A 7 30.67 51.20 7.11
C LYS A 7 30.24 50.87 8.52
N ALA A 8 29.24 51.58 9.02
CA ALA A 8 28.65 51.34 10.33
C ALA A 8 28.21 49.87 10.38
N ASN A 9 28.92 49.07 11.18
CA ASN A 9 28.44 47.71 11.56
C ASN A 9 27.17 47.95 12.37
N ARG A 10 26.01 47.79 11.73
CA ARG A 10 24.72 47.72 12.40
C ARG A 10 24.72 46.45 13.22
N GLY A 11 24.84 46.55 14.53
CA GLY A 11 24.70 45.43 15.43
C GLY A 11 23.29 44.79 15.27
N VAL A 12 23.21 43.46 15.46
CA VAL A 12 21.95 42.73 15.48
C VAL A 12 21.08 43.27 16.60
N THR A 13 19.88 43.72 16.31
CA THR A 13 18.94 44.22 17.32
C THR A 13 18.21 43.02 18.01
N THR A 14 17.72 43.26 19.23
CA THR A 14 16.89 42.23 19.93
C THR A 14 15.67 41.80 19.08
N THR A 15 15.12 42.77 18.36
CA THR A 15 13.98 42.50 17.42
C THR A 15 14.39 41.54 16.33
N ASP A 16 15.58 41.67 15.74
CA ASP A 16 16.05 40.79 14.66
C ASP A 16 16.19 39.34 15.18
N VAL A 17 16.66 39.17 16.41
CA VAL A 17 16.79 37.87 17.06
C VAL A 17 15.40 37.22 17.27
N VAL A 18 14.44 37.99 17.79
CA VAL A 18 13.07 37.51 18.01
C VAL A 18 12.41 37.07 16.70
N VAL A 19 12.52 37.89 15.65
CA VAL A 19 12.00 37.56 14.32
C VAL A 19 12.67 36.30 13.75
N ALA A 20 13.98 36.16 13.89
CA ALA A 20 14.71 34.98 13.45
C ALA A 20 14.24 33.71 14.17
N ILE A 21 13.99 33.77 15.49
CA ILE A 21 13.49 32.63 16.27
C ILE A 21 12.06 32.24 15.79
N ILE A 22 11.19 33.22 15.52
CA ILE A 22 9.84 32.93 15.02
C ILE A 22 9.91 32.23 13.66
N ILE A 23 10.71 32.74 12.73
CA ILE A 23 10.89 32.14 11.40
C ILE A 23 11.46 30.72 11.55
N LEU A 24 12.49 30.53 12.36
CA LEU A 24 13.08 29.21 12.60
C LEU A 24 12.06 28.21 13.16
N SER A 25 11.23 28.64 14.11
CA SER A 25 10.18 27.80 14.70
C SER A 25 9.17 27.32 13.67
N LEU A 26 8.76 28.20 12.73
CA LEU A 26 7.87 27.83 11.62
C LEU A 26 8.53 26.80 10.71
N PHE A 27 9.79 26.97 10.35
CA PHE A 27 10.53 26.01 9.53
C PHE A 27 10.63 24.63 10.21
N VAL A 28 10.97 24.60 11.50
CA VAL A 28 11.04 23.33 12.27
C VAL A 28 9.68 22.61 12.26
N GLY A 29 8.57 23.35 12.44
CA GLY A 29 7.23 22.79 12.38
C GLY A 29 6.88 22.18 11.02
N ILE A 30 7.22 22.86 9.93
CA ILE A 30 6.99 22.37 8.57
C ILE A 30 7.82 21.09 8.31
N ILE A 31 9.11 21.14 8.63
CA ILE A 31 10.04 20.01 8.42
C ILE A 31 9.58 18.80 9.25
N GLY A 32 9.19 18.99 10.50
CA GLY A 32 8.68 17.93 11.36
C GLY A 32 7.44 17.23 10.77
N ASN A 33 6.49 18.01 10.23
CA ASN A 33 5.31 17.47 9.56
C ASN A 33 5.68 16.69 8.30
N LEU A 34 6.62 17.17 7.50
CA LEU A 34 7.09 16.46 6.30
C LEU A 34 7.72 15.11 6.66
N PHE A 35 8.58 15.05 7.68
CA PHE A 35 9.15 13.79 8.13
C PHE A 35 8.09 12.80 8.62
N TYR A 36 7.09 13.28 9.37
CA TYR A 36 5.97 12.45 9.81
C TYR A 36 5.21 11.86 8.61
N GLN A 37 4.89 12.67 7.59
CA GLN A 37 4.20 12.20 6.39
C GLN A 37 5.04 11.18 5.60
N ILE A 38 6.34 11.42 5.45
CA ILE A 38 7.25 10.49 4.76
C ILE A 38 7.28 9.15 5.50
N ALA A 39 7.42 9.16 6.82
CA ALA A 39 7.43 7.93 7.62
C ALA A 39 6.09 7.18 7.51
N LYS A 40 4.95 7.89 7.59
CA LYS A 40 3.62 7.31 7.40
C LYS A 40 3.47 6.66 6.03
N ASN A 41 3.84 7.37 4.97
CA ASN A 41 3.73 6.88 3.60
C ASN A 41 4.66 5.69 3.35
N SER A 42 5.89 5.73 3.85
CA SER A 42 6.84 4.62 3.74
C SER A 42 6.31 3.34 4.37
N ASN A 43 5.73 3.44 5.57
CA ASN A 43 5.10 2.29 6.23
C ASN A 43 3.89 1.78 5.44
N MET A 44 3.04 2.68 4.93
CA MET A 44 1.89 2.29 4.11
C MET A 44 2.32 1.53 2.84
N VAL A 45 3.36 2.00 2.15
CA VAL A 45 3.93 1.31 0.97
C VAL A 45 4.41 -0.09 1.35
N ARG A 46 5.07 -0.25 2.51
CA ARG A 46 5.51 -1.56 2.99
C ARG A 46 4.34 -2.53 3.18
N TYR A 47 3.26 -2.12 3.85
CA TYR A 47 2.06 -2.96 4.03
C TYR A 47 1.43 -3.33 2.70
N ASN A 48 1.30 -2.35 1.78
CA ASN A 48 0.77 -2.61 0.44
C ASN A 48 1.65 -3.60 -0.35
N THR A 49 2.97 -3.46 -0.27
CA THR A 49 3.92 -4.39 -0.93
C THR A 49 3.75 -5.82 -0.42
N VAL A 50 3.54 -6.00 0.88
CA VAL A 50 3.26 -7.31 1.48
C VAL A 50 1.93 -7.87 0.94
N ALA A 51 0.88 -7.05 0.87
CA ALA A 51 -0.42 -7.47 0.33
C ALA A 51 -0.31 -7.91 -1.15
N VAL A 52 0.41 -7.13 -1.96
CA VAL A 52 0.71 -7.45 -3.37
C VAL A 52 1.46 -8.77 -3.50
N TYR A 53 2.50 -8.97 -2.69
CA TYR A 53 3.28 -10.19 -2.69
C TYR A 53 2.42 -11.43 -2.44
N TYR A 54 1.57 -11.41 -1.41
CA TYR A 54 0.71 -12.55 -1.11
C TYR A 54 -0.39 -12.75 -2.14
N ALA A 55 -0.96 -11.66 -2.70
CA ALA A 55 -1.93 -11.76 -3.77
C ALA A 55 -1.34 -12.43 -5.01
N ILE A 56 -0.13 -12.07 -5.41
CA ILE A 56 0.58 -12.67 -6.54
C ILE A 56 0.91 -14.13 -6.24
N LYS A 57 1.42 -14.44 -5.06
CA LYS A 57 1.74 -15.81 -4.64
C LYS A 57 0.51 -16.74 -4.71
N ILE A 58 -0.63 -16.27 -4.23
CA ILE A 58 -1.90 -17.00 -4.33
C ILE A 58 -2.32 -17.18 -5.80
N ALA A 59 -2.19 -16.12 -6.61
CA ALA A 59 -2.52 -16.17 -8.02
C ALA A 59 -1.66 -17.18 -8.80
N GLU A 60 -0.36 -17.25 -8.53
CA GLU A 60 0.56 -18.22 -9.13
C GLU A 60 0.23 -19.66 -8.72
N ASP A 61 -0.15 -19.88 -7.46
CA ASP A 61 -0.57 -21.20 -7.00
C ASP A 61 -1.86 -21.65 -7.68
N ILE A 62 -2.82 -20.73 -7.85
CA ILE A 62 -4.07 -21.00 -8.57
C ILE A 62 -3.80 -21.37 -10.02
N ASP A 63 -2.76 -20.77 -10.65
CA ASP A 63 -2.37 -21.16 -12.01
C ASP A 63 -1.94 -22.61 -12.13
N LYS A 64 -1.23 -23.09 -11.13
CA LYS A 64 -0.72 -24.47 -11.08
C LYS A 64 -1.78 -25.50 -10.72
N MET A 65 -2.92 -25.04 -10.15
CA MET A 65 -4.02 -25.95 -9.78
C MET A 65 -4.82 -26.41 -11.00
N PRO A 66 -5.29 -27.65 -10.99
CA PRO A 66 -6.29 -28.12 -11.97
C PRO A 66 -7.53 -27.22 -11.93
N TYR A 67 -8.18 -27.05 -13.10
CA TYR A 67 -9.36 -26.19 -13.22
C TYR A 67 -10.47 -26.56 -12.23
N GLU A 68 -10.68 -27.84 -11.97
CA GLU A 68 -11.75 -28.38 -11.12
C GLU A 68 -11.55 -28.04 -9.64
N GLU A 69 -10.29 -27.93 -9.20
CA GLU A 69 -9.93 -27.60 -7.83
C GLU A 69 -10.06 -26.09 -7.50
N VAL A 70 -10.13 -25.24 -8.53
CA VAL A 70 -10.31 -23.80 -8.34
C VAL A 70 -11.77 -23.51 -8.00
N THR A 71 -12.05 -23.47 -6.70
CA THR A 71 -13.39 -23.25 -6.13
C THR A 71 -13.33 -22.29 -4.93
N ASN A 72 -14.48 -21.84 -4.44
CA ASN A 72 -14.57 -20.99 -3.23
C ASN A 72 -14.08 -21.67 -1.94
N ASN A 73 -13.90 -23.01 -1.95
CA ASN A 73 -13.36 -23.76 -0.83
C ASN A 73 -11.90 -23.40 -0.53
N LEU A 74 -11.19 -22.76 -1.45
CA LEU A 74 -9.83 -22.25 -1.25
C LEU A 74 -9.73 -21.27 -0.07
N ASN A 75 -10.83 -20.63 0.32
CA ASN A 75 -10.87 -19.70 1.46
C ASN A 75 -10.62 -20.35 2.81
N SER A 76 -10.96 -21.64 2.98
CA SER A 76 -10.99 -22.31 4.27
C SER A 76 -9.64 -22.37 5.00
N ASN A 77 -8.52 -22.25 4.27
CA ASN A 77 -7.17 -22.39 4.83
C ASN A 77 -6.16 -21.36 4.30
N LEU A 78 -6.61 -20.23 3.71
CA LEU A 78 -5.70 -19.27 3.09
C LEU A 78 -4.65 -18.71 4.07
N ALA A 79 -5.07 -18.29 5.26
CA ALA A 79 -4.17 -17.69 6.23
C ALA A 79 -3.07 -18.66 6.66
N THR A 80 -3.46 -19.92 6.92
CA THR A 80 -2.52 -20.98 7.35
C THR A 80 -1.65 -21.47 6.21
N LYS A 81 -2.23 -21.72 5.02
CA LYS A 81 -1.52 -22.21 3.84
C LYS A 81 -0.42 -21.25 3.37
N TYR A 82 -0.72 -19.97 3.36
CA TYR A 82 0.22 -18.94 2.87
C TYR A 82 1.00 -18.25 3.99
N GLN A 83 0.72 -18.58 5.26
CA GLN A 83 1.36 -17.97 6.43
C GLN A 83 1.25 -16.44 6.37
N LEU A 84 0.02 -15.94 6.20
CA LEU A 84 -0.21 -14.49 6.17
C LEU A 84 0.27 -13.86 7.49
N PRO A 85 0.96 -12.72 7.44
CA PRO A 85 1.39 -12.03 8.65
C PRO A 85 0.20 -11.57 9.50
N ASP A 86 0.46 -11.32 10.78
CA ASP A 86 -0.55 -10.77 11.69
C ASP A 86 -1.15 -9.47 11.13
N GLY A 87 -2.47 -9.36 11.20
CA GLY A 87 -3.21 -8.22 10.68
C GLY A 87 -3.50 -8.28 9.17
N PHE A 88 -3.12 -9.38 8.48
CA PHE A 88 -3.50 -9.63 7.09
C PHE A 88 -4.50 -10.77 7.00
N THR A 89 -5.52 -10.60 6.15
CA THR A 89 -6.48 -11.65 5.81
C THR A 89 -6.62 -11.77 4.30
N GLY A 90 -6.84 -13.00 3.82
CA GLY A 90 -7.02 -13.28 2.40
C GLY A 90 -8.42 -13.80 2.10
N LYS A 91 -8.96 -13.43 0.94
CA LYS A 91 -10.20 -13.96 0.40
C LYS A 91 -10.03 -14.28 -1.08
N VAL A 92 -10.51 -15.44 -1.51
CA VAL A 92 -10.59 -15.84 -2.91
C VAL A 92 -12.05 -16.05 -3.28
N GLU A 93 -12.53 -15.33 -4.27
CA GLU A 93 -13.88 -15.48 -4.82
C GLU A 93 -13.77 -16.05 -6.23
N VAL A 94 -14.45 -17.16 -6.48
CA VAL A 94 -14.45 -17.84 -7.79
C VAL A 94 -15.84 -17.77 -8.37
N GLU A 95 -15.95 -17.16 -9.54
CA GLU A 95 -17.21 -17.05 -10.28
C GLU A 95 -17.02 -17.56 -11.71
N ASN A 96 -18.09 -18.12 -12.29
CA ASN A 96 -18.09 -18.43 -13.72
C ASN A 96 -18.13 -17.13 -14.53
N TYR A 97 -17.25 -16.99 -15.52
CA TYR A 97 -17.08 -15.76 -16.29
C TYR A 97 -18.34 -15.38 -17.09
N ASN A 98 -19.03 -16.37 -17.66
CA ASN A 98 -20.25 -16.19 -18.45
C ASN A 98 -21.49 -16.73 -17.72
N LYS A 99 -22.02 -15.99 -16.74
CA LYS A 99 -23.26 -16.40 -16.05
C LYS A 99 -24.49 -16.53 -16.96
N ASN A 100 -24.48 -15.86 -18.11
CA ASN A 100 -25.63 -15.79 -19.04
C ASN A 100 -25.55 -16.73 -20.24
N ASP A 101 -24.41 -17.39 -20.46
CA ASP A 101 -24.20 -18.32 -21.57
C ASP A 101 -23.99 -19.73 -21.03
N THR A 102 -25.06 -20.52 -21.04
CA THR A 102 -25.05 -21.89 -20.49
C THR A 102 -24.11 -22.84 -21.26
N THR A 103 -23.73 -22.50 -22.47
CA THR A 103 -22.80 -23.34 -23.28
C THR A 103 -21.34 -23.10 -22.96
N LYS A 104 -20.99 -21.99 -22.27
CA LYS A 104 -19.60 -21.61 -21.94
C LYS A 104 -19.35 -21.45 -20.44
N GLN A 105 -20.33 -21.77 -19.60
CA GLN A 105 -20.25 -21.57 -18.14
C GLN A 105 -19.11 -22.34 -17.49
N ASP A 106 -18.74 -23.49 -18.04
CA ASP A 106 -17.79 -24.41 -17.44
C ASP A 106 -16.36 -24.35 -18.03
N ILE A 107 -16.08 -23.35 -18.85
CA ILE A 107 -14.78 -23.24 -19.55
C ILE A 107 -13.89 -22.18 -18.91
N ILE A 108 -14.48 -21.09 -18.37
CA ILE A 108 -13.72 -19.95 -17.83
C ILE A 108 -14.24 -19.59 -16.45
N LYS A 109 -13.35 -19.59 -15.47
CA LYS A 109 -13.59 -19.06 -14.13
C LYS A 109 -12.89 -17.71 -13.96
N LYS A 110 -13.62 -16.74 -13.40
CA LYS A 110 -13.05 -15.48 -12.89
C LYS A 110 -12.70 -15.67 -11.44
N VAL A 111 -11.43 -15.50 -11.13
CA VAL A 111 -10.90 -15.60 -9.76
C VAL A 111 -10.49 -14.21 -9.30
N LYS A 112 -11.09 -13.78 -8.20
CA LYS A 112 -10.82 -12.52 -7.54
C LYS A 112 -10.13 -12.80 -6.22
N ILE A 113 -8.92 -12.30 -6.05
CA ILE A 113 -8.11 -12.47 -4.85
C ILE A 113 -8.05 -11.12 -4.16
N THR A 114 -8.44 -11.08 -2.90
CA THR A 114 -8.43 -9.88 -2.07
C THR A 114 -7.57 -10.13 -0.84
N ILE A 115 -6.58 -9.28 -0.60
CA ILE A 115 -5.80 -9.26 0.65
C ILE A 115 -6.18 -8.01 1.41
N ASN A 116 -6.77 -8.19 2.59
CA ASN A 116 -7.11 -7.11 3.50
C ASN A 116 -6.01 -6.96 4.56
N TYR A 117 -5.77 -5.73 4.97
CA TYR A 117 -4.86 -5.38 6.06
C TYR A 117 -5.30 -4.12 6.77
N THR A 118 -4.90 -3.98 8.03
CA THR A 118 -5.20 -2.78 8.84
C THR A 118 -3.95 -1.92 8.95
N PHE A 119 -4.06 -0.65 8.57
CA PHE A 119 -3.00 0.34 8.75
C PHE A 119 -3.55 1.60 9.43
N LEU A 120 -2.98 1.97 10.60
CA LEU A 120 -3.41 3.11 11.43
C LEU A 120 -4.91 3.12 11.73
N LYS A 121 -5.48 1.93 12.05
CA LYS A 121 -6.91 1.71 12.31
C LYS A 121 -7.84 1.86 11.09
N GLU A 122 -7.28 2.03 9.89
CA GLU A 122 -8.02 2.01 8.64
C GLU A 122 -7.88 0.63 7.99
N GLU A 123 -8.99 0.04 7.61
CA GLU A 123 -9.01 -1.18 6.79
C GLU A 123 -8.68 -0.82 5.35
N ARG A 124 -7.76 -1.57 4.77
CA ARG A 124 -7.32 -1.43 3.39
C ARG A 124 -7.28 -2.78 2.73
N ASN A 125 -7.40 -2.79 1.42
CA ASN A 125 -7.29 -4.02 0.65
C ASN A 125 -6.47 -3.81 -0.61
N TYR A 126 -5.89 -4.91 -1.07
CA TYR A 126 -5.33 -5.06 -2.40
C TYR A 126 -6.05 -6.18 -3.11
N GLN A 127 -6.40 -5.98 -4.38
CA GLN A 127 -7.25 -6.87 -5.13
C GLN A 127 -6.70 -7.10 -6.52
N ILE A 128 -6.65 -8.38 -6.93
CA ILE A 128 -6.35 -8.76 -8.30
C ILE A 128 -7.44 -9.69 -8.83
N GLU A 129 -7.69 -9.61 -10.12
CA GLU A 129 -8.60 -10.48 -10.84
C GLU A 129 -7.86 -11.27 -11.90
N LYS A 130 -8.22 -12.53 -12.05
CA LYS A 130 -7.59 -13.46 -12.97
C LYS A 130 -8.63 -14.36 -13.61
N LEU A 131 -8.35 -14.80 -14.84
CA LEU A 131 -9.14 -15.80 -15.53
C LEU A 131 -8.42 -17.15 -15.50
N LYS A 132 -9.12 -18.19 -15.13
CA LYS A 132 -8.68 -19.58 -15.23
C LYS A 132 -9.48 -20.29 -16.31
N ILE A 133 -8.79 -20.77 -17.33
CA ILE A 133 -9.38 -21.45 -18.49
C ILE A 133 -9.20 -22.95 -18.30
N LYS A 134 -10.21 -23.72 -18.65
CA LYS A 134 -10.15 -25.18 -18.68
C LYS A 134 -9.29 -25.61 -19.87
N GLU A 135 -8.21 -26.35 -19.58
CA GLU A 135 -7.41 -26.97 -20.64
C GLU A 135 -8.22 -28.08 -21.30
N MET A 136 -8.26 -28.07 -22.63
CA MET A 136 -8.94 -29.10 -23.44
C MET A 136 -8.02 -30.27 -23.72
#